data_cf9ba6d772553ea536e3858c865505b3
#
_entry.id   cf9ba6d772553ea536e3858c865505b3
#
_cell.length_a   1.000
_cell.length_b   1.000
_cell.length_c   1.000
_cell.angle_alpha   90.00
_cell.angle_beta   90.00
_cell.angle_gamma   90.00
#
_symmetry.space_group_name_H-M   'P 1'
#
loop_
_entity.id
_entity.type
_entity.pdbx_description
1 polymer ?
#
loop_
_entity_poly.entity_id
_entity_poly.type
_entity_poly.pdbx_seq_one_letter_code
_entity_poly.pdbx_strand_id
1 'polypeptide(L)' 'MMTSQTEPLKEGPVGVIIIREMVGTSPRSWSDAARQAVATASKTVRNIVSVEVVKSTAVVRDGEIVEYHVEVKIGFEYEG' A
#
# COMPACT_ATOMS: atom_id res chain seq x y z
N MET A 1 -1.66 -36.39 5.32
CA MET A 1 -1.41 -36.08 5.16
C MET A 1 -1.08 -35.17 4.82
N MET A 2 -0.97 -34.75 4.98
CA MET A 2 -0.73 -33.99 4.63
C MET A 2 0.17 -33.64 4.14
N THR A 3 0.54 -33.72 4.18
CA THR A 3 1.51 -33.80 3.51
C THR A 3 1.69 -32.80 2.66
N SER A 4 0.93 -32.42 2.12
CA SER A 4 1.02 -31.46 1.21
C SER A 4 1.71 -30.33 1.72
N GLN A 5 1.78 -30.07 2.88
CA GLN A 5 2.35 -28.99 3.32
C GLN A 5 3.68 -28.81 2.99
N THR A 6 4.30 -29.82 2.69
CA THR A 6 5.65 -29.63 2.37
C THR A 6 5.81 -29.14 1.04
N GLU A 7 4.82 -29.27 0.25
CA GLU A 7 4.93 -28.87 -1.06
C GLU A 7 5.21 -27.50 -1.28
N PRO A 8 4.70 -26.67 -0.56
CA PRO A 8 4.80 -25.28 -0.85
C PRO A 8 6.19 -24.84 -1.02
N LEU A 9 7.05 -25.52 -0.45
CA LEU A 9 8.36 -25.11 -0.58
C LEU A 9 8.85 -25.06 -1.93
N LYS A 10 8.25 -25.76 -2.81
CA LYS A 10 8.74 -25.77 -4.11
C LYS A 10 8.21 -24.74 -4.88
N GLU A 11 7.17 -24.17 -4.45
CA GLU A 11 6.51 -23.28 -5.21
C GLU A 11 7.12 -22.02 -5.35
N GLY A 12 7.87 -21.53 -4.81
CA GLY A 12 8.41 -20.26 -4.95
C GLY A 12 9.07 -19.94 -3.68
N PRO A 13 9.70 -18.85 -3.59
CA PRO A 13 10.45 -18.48 -2.42
C PRO A 13 9.55 -18.21 -1.26
N VAL A 14 10.01 -18.52 -0.13
CA VAL A 14 9.38 -18.06 1.06
C VAL A 14 9.91 -16.69 1.23
N GLY A 15 9.07 -15.74 1.29
CA GLY A 15 9.50 -14.36 1.30
C GLY A 15 9.06 -13.62 2.51
N VAL A 16 9.50 -12.39 2.57
CA VAL A 16 9.12 -11.48 3.62
C VAL A 16 8.54 -10.26 2.95
N ILE A 17 7.42 -9.79 3.45
CA ILE A 17 6.83 -8.57 2.97
C ILE A 17 7.02 -7.51 4.03
N ILE A 18 7.58 -6.39 3.65
CA ILE A 18 7.79 -5.27 4.54
C ILE A 18 6.68 -4.30 4.32
N ILE A 19 6.14 -3.76 5.40
CA ILE A 19 5.04 -2.81 5.33
C ILE A 19 5.53 -1.42 5.69
N ARG A 20 5.20 -0.45 4.86
CA ARG A 20 5.46 0.94 5.17
C ARG A 20 4.17 1.70 5.20
N GLU A 21 4.04 2.59 6.16
CA GLU A 21 2.85 3.39 6.28
C GLU A 21 3.11 4.77 5.72
N MET A 22 2.14 5.33 5.03
CA MET A 22 2.25 6.68 4.54
C MET A 22 0.88 7.25 4.28
N VAL A 23 0.81 8.56 4.07
CA VAL A 23 -0.43 9.23 3.79
C VAL A 23 -0.34 9.83 2.39
N GLY A 24 -1.25 9.43 1.52
CA GLY A 24 -1.35 10.03 0.20
C GLY A 24 -2.35 11.18 0.26
N THR A 25 -2.11 12.20 -0.52
CA THR A 25 -3.03 13.33 -0.57
C THR A 25 -3.37 13.66 -2.01
N SER A 26 -4.53 14.22 -2.21
CA SER A 26 -4.97 14.61 -3.55
C SER A 26 -6.09 15.63 -3.42
N PRO A 27 -6.15 16.61 -4.31
CA PRO A 27 -7.28 17.52 -4.32
C PRO A 27 -8.46 16.92 -5.08
N ARG A 28 -8.30 15.74 -5.68
CA ARG A 28 -9.33 15.17 -6.55
C ARG A 28 -10.18 14.08 -5.93
N SER A 29 -9.57 13.13 -5.25
CA SER A 29 -10.34 12.01 -4.72
C SER A 29 -9.50 11.16 -3.80
N TRP A 30 -10.16 10.28 -3.03
CA TRP A 30 -9.43 9.35 -2.18
C TRP A 30 -8.70 8.31 -3.03
N SER A 31 -9.31 7.86 -4.12
CA SER A 31 -8.62 6.88 -4.95
C SER A 31 -7.39 7.48 -5.60
N ASP A 32 -7.45 8.77 -5.97
CA ASP A 32 -6.27 9.40 -6.51
C ASP A 32 -5.20 9.57 -5.43
N ALA A 33 -5.62 9.86 -4.19
CA ALA A 33 -4.68 9.98 -3.10
C ALA A 33 -3.94 8.67 -2.87
N ALA A 34 -4.64 7.55 -2.97
CA ALA A 34 -4.00 6.25 -2.82
C ALA A 34 -3.00 6.00 -3.96
N ARG A 35 -3.38 6.36 -5.19
CA ARG A 35 -2.48 6.19 -6.31
C ARG A 35 -1.24 7.04 -6.17
N GLN A 36 -1.39 8.25 -5.62
CA GLN A 36 -0.24 9.12 -5.40
C GLN A 36 0.72 8.51 -4.40
N ALA A 37 0.19 7.88 -3.36
CA ALA A 37 1.03 7.23 -2.36
C ALA A 37 1.85 6.10 -3.00
N VAL A 38 1.18 5.27 -3.81
CA VAL A 38 1.87 4.16 -4.46
C VAL A 38 2.90 4.68 -5.45
N ALA A 39 2.53 5.70 -6.21
CA ALA A 39 3.45 6.24 -7.20
C ALA A 39 4.69 6.84 -6.53
N THR A 40 4.49 7.51 -5.41
CA THR A 40 5.63 8.10 -4.71
C THR A 40 6.50 7.00 -4.11
N ALA A 41 5.88 6.00 -3.52
CA ALA A 41 6.65 4.91 -2.93
C ALA A 41 7.45 4.17 -3.99
N SER A 42 6.89 4.03 -5.19
CA SER A 42 7.58 3.26 -6.21
C SER A 42 8.81 3.97 -6.76
N LYS A 43 9.04 5.21 -6.38
CA LYS A 43 10.25 5.88 -6.80
C LYS A 43 11.46 5.37 -6.04
N THR A 44 11.28 4.85 -4.84
CA THR A 44 12.39 4.40 -4.02
C THR A 44 12.28 2.96 -3.58
N VAL A 45 11.12 2.36 -3.75
CA VAL A 45 10.89 0.99 -3.30
C VAL A 45 10.56 0.11 -4.48
N ARG A 46 11.19 -1.05 -4.55
CA ARG A 46 10.89 -1.99 -5.61
C ARG A 46 9.96 -3.06 -5.13
N ASN A 47 9.33 -3.72 -6.06
CA ASN A 47 8.50 -4.89 -5.80
C ASN A 47 7.36 -4.63 -4.85
N ILE A 48 6.67 -3.53 -5.07
CA ILE A 48 5.47 -3.25 -4.32
C ILE A 48 4.42 -4.25 -4.75
N VAL A 49 3.83 -4.95 -3.81
CA VAL A 49 2.86 -5.99 -4.08
C VAL A 49 1.48 -5.71 -3.53
N SER A 50 1.34 -4.76 -2.65
CA SER A 50 0.03 -4.50 -2.09
C SER A 50 -0.09 -3.08 -1.56
N VAL A 51 -1.31 -2.62 -1.45
CA VAL A 51 -1.62 -1.38 -0.76
C VAL A 51 -2.92 -1.63 -0.01
N GLU A 52 -2.92 -1.26 1.24
CA GLU A 52 -4.10 -1.39 2.08
C GLU A 52 -4.51 0.01 2.52
N VAL A 53 -5.77 0.36 2.33
CA VAL A 53 -6.28 1.64 2.80
C VAL A 53 -6.73 1.47 4.23
N VAL A 54 -6.10 2.19 5.13
CA VAL A 54 -6.39 2.08 6.54
C VAL A 54 -7.43 3.11 6.96
N LYS A 55 -7.37 4.29 6.39
CA LYS A 55 -8.25 5.37 6.81
C LYS A 55 -8.34 6.41 5.71
N SER A 56 -9.52 6.96 5.53
CA SER A 56 -9.76 8.01 4.57
C SER A 56 -10.29 9.22 5.31
N THR A 57 -9.66 10.36 5.12
CA THR A 57 -10.10 11.59 5.75
C THR A 57 -10.06 12.69 4.72
N ALA A 58 -10.54 13.86 5.08
CA ALA A 58 -10.51 14.98 4.16
C ALA A 58 -10.37 16.27 4.94
N VAL A 59 -9.81 17.25 4.28
CA VAL A 59 -9.68 18.59 4.85
C VAL A 59 -10.85 19.40 4.34
N VAL A 60 -11.54 20.09 5.24
CA VAL A 60 -12.70 20.87 4.91
C VAL A 60 -12.40 22.33 5.19
N ARG A 61 -12.74 23.19 4.23
CA ARG A 61 -12.64 24.63 4.39
C ARG A 61 -13.89 25.25 3.87
N ASP A 62 -14.47 26.14 4.70
CA ASP A 62 -15.69 26.82 4.31
C ASP A 62 -16.78 25.89 3.81
N GLY A 63 -16.90 24.75 4.50
CA GLY A 63 -17.95 23.80 4.18
C GLY A 63 -17.69 22.91 2.98
N GLU A 64 -16.50 23.00 2.41
CA GLU A 64 -16.19 22.20 1.23
C GLU A 64 -14.94 21.38 1.43
N ILE A 65 -14.93 20.20 0.86
CA ILE A 65 -13.76 19.35 0.89
C ILE A 65 -12.76 19.91 -0.09
N VAL A 66 -11.57 20.23 0.40
CA VAL A 66 -10.52 20.78 -0.45
C VAL A 66 -9.37 19.84 -0.67
N GLU A 67 -9.24 18.81 0.17
CA GLU A 67 -8.15 17.87 0.01
C GLU A 67 -8.53 16.54 0.60
N TYR A 68 -8.15 15.46 -0.08
CA TYR A 68 -8.44 14.10 0.35
C TYR A 68 -7.16 13.46 0.86
N HIS A 69 -7.24 12.80 2.00
CA HIS A 69 -6.09 12.12 2.59
C HIS A 69 -6.42 10.65 2.78
N VAL A 70 -5.47 9.78 2.44
CA VAL A 70 -5.66 8.36 2.63
C VAL A 70 -4.42 7.81 3.32
N GLU A 71 -4.63 7.18 4.48
CA GLU A 71 -3.54 6.49 5.14
C GLU A 71 -3.47 5.11 4.55
N VAL A 72 -2.31 4.72 4.09
CA VAL A 72 -2.13 3.41 3.46
C VAL A 72 -0.97 2.67 4.06
N LYS A 73 -1.04 1.34 3.95
CA LYS A 73 0.07 0.48 4.28
C LYS A 73 0.51 -0.14 2.97
N ILE A 74 1.73 0.12 2.58
CA ILE A 74 2.25 -0.40 1.33
C ILE A 74 3.15 -1.57 1.64
N GLY A 75 2.88 -2.70 1.01
CA GLY A 75 3.65 -3.91 1.19
C GLY A 75 4.57 -4.13 0.01
N PHE A 76 5.81 -4.46 0.29
CA PHE A 76 6.73 -4.79 -0.80
C PHE A 76 7.60 -5.95 -0.38
N GLU A 77 8.01 -6.73 -1.36
CA GLU A 77 8.79 -7.91 -1.09
C GLU A 77 10.22 -7.54 -0.79
N TYR A 78 10.74 -8.12 0.28
CA TYR A 78 12.12 -7.89 0.66
C TYR A 78 13.02 -8.73 -0.25
N GLU A 79 14.04 -8.08 -0.77
CA GLU A 79 15.01 -8.80 -1.56
C GLU A 79 16.26 -8.88 -0.75
N GLY A 80 16.58 -10.00 -0.28
CA GLY A 80 17.70 -10.19 0.62
C GLY A 80 19.07 -10.11 -0.02
#